data_e39f95232b43dbc796877daa52da0e20
#
_entry.id   e39f95232b43dbc796877daa52da0e20
#
_cell.length_a   1.000
_cell.length_b   1.000
_cell.length_c   1.000
_cell.angle_alpha   90.00
_cell.angle_beta   90.00
_cell.angle_gamma   90.00
#
_symmetry.space_group_name_H-M   'P 1'
#
loop_
_entity.id
_entity.type
_entity.pdbx_description
1 polymer ?
#
loop_
_entity_poly.entity_id
_entity_poly.type
_entity_poly.pdbx_seq_one_letter_code
_entity_poly.pdbx_strand_id
1 'polypeptide(L)'
;GWVVASEDASKVQDATVENLHASTTNRGNFMEQFASLTLGSAAAAAVVGRIEDHPDAHRIVRGITRAGTDHHGLCVGDHHGMYTDSTALLKDGLELVMDAWHDVPAEWAWPEADRFITHQVSQMHTDAIAESAHLDPARIPTTFPTLGNVGPASLPITLVREMDALEDGDTVVCLGVGSGLNTAMLEIEW
;
A
#
# COMPACT_ATOMS: atom_id res chain seq x y z
N GLY A 1 2.37 20.83 -8.57
CA GLY A 1 1.04 20.20 -8.39
C GLY A 1 0.86 19.67 -6.98
N TRP A 2 -0.38 19.27 -6.66
CA TRP A 2 -0.72 18.65 -5.38
C TRP A 2 -1.23 17.24 -5.65
N VAL A 3 -0.71 16.26 -4.91
CA VAL A 3 -1.24 14.90 -4.85
C VAL A 3 -1.81 14.72 -3.46
N VAL A 4 -3.11 14.45 -3.36
CA VAL A 4 -3.81 14.31 -2.08
C VAL A 4 -4.44 12.91 -2.03
N ALA A 5 -4.23 12.23 -0.93
CA ALA A 5 -4.81 10.93 -0.63
C ALA A 5 -5.52 10.97 0.71
N SER A 6 -6.72 10.39 0.79
CA SER A 6 -7.47 10.29 2.04
C SER A 6 -8.28 9.01 2.10
N GLU A 7 -8.42 8.47 3.29
CA GLU A 7 -9.32 7.36 3.62
C GLU A 7 -10.16 7.75 4.83
N ASP A 8 -11.45 7.47 4.78
CA ASP A 8 -12.38 7.53 5.92
C ASP A 8 -13.10 6.19 6.04
N ALA A 9 -12.62 5.37 6.94
CA ALA A 9 -13.16 4.04 7.19
C ALA A 9 -14.44 4.02 8.05
N SER A 10 -14.81 5.14 8.68
CA SER A 10 -15.85 5.16 9.71
C SER A 10 -17.19 4.59 9.22
N LYS A 11 -17.66 5.03 8.07
CA LYS A 11 -18.96 4.59 7.53
C LYS A 11 -18.99 3.11 7.15
N VAL A 12 -17.94 2.62 6.52
CA VAL A 12 -17.86 1.21 6.12
C VAL A 12 -17.70 0.30 7.35
N GLN A 13 -16.98 0.76 8.38
CA GLN A 13 -16.86 0.04 9.65
C GLN A 13 -18.19 -0.04 10.38
N ASP A 14 -18.92 1.08 10.51
CA ASP A 14 -20.24 1.13 11.14
C ASP A 14 -21.22 0.20 10.41
N ALA A 15 -21.29 0.29 9.08
CA ALA A 15 -22.12 -0.59 8.28
C ALA A 15 -21.75 -2.07 8.41
N THR A 16 -20.43 -2.38 8.48
CA THR A 16 -19.96 -3.74 8.71
C THR A 16 -20.39 -4.26 10.08
N VAL A 17 -20.27 -3.47 11.14
CA VAL A 17 -20.71 -3.85 12.48
C VAL A 17 -22.24 -4.07 12.50
N GLU A 18 -23.02 -3.20 11.90
CA GLU A 18 -24.48 -3.36 11.77
C GLU A 18 -24.84 -4.65 11.01
N ASN A 19 -24.19 -4.91 9.87
CA ASN A 19 -24.42 -6.12 9.06
C ASN A 19 -24.09 -7.40 9.84
N LEU A 20 -22.99 -7.40 10.57
CA LEU A 20 -22.56 -8.55 11.39
C LEU A 20 -23.50 -8.79 12.58
N HIS A 21 -24.12 -7.75 13.13
CA HIS A 21 -25.11 -7.86 14.20
C HIS A 21 -26.48 -8.28 13.69
N ALA A 22 -26.90 -7.84 12.51
CA ALA A 22 -28.21 -8.10 11.94
C ALA A 22 -28.35 -9.49 11.31
N SER A 23 -27.25 -10.10 10.90
CA SER A 23 -27.24 -11.40 10.23
C SER A 23 -27.08 -12.54 11.24
N THR A 24 -27.58 -13.75 10.90
CA THR A 24 -27.11 -14.98 11.50
C THR A 24 -25.67 -15.22 11.04
N THR A 25 -24.76 -14.46 11.63
CA THR A 25 -23.36 -14.38 11.20
C THR A 25 -22.71 -15.75 11.34
N ASN A 26 -22.28 -16.30 10.22
CA ASN A 26 -21.42 -17.46 10.20
C ASN A 26 -19.97 -17.01 9.92
N ARG A 27 -19.01 -17.94 10.06
CA ARG A 27 -17.59 -17.65 9.85
C ARG A 27 -17.29 -17.12 8.43
N GLY A 28 -18.03 -17.59 7.41
CA GLY A 28 -17.84 -17.13 6.03
C GLY A 28 -18.16 -15.65 5.89
N ASN A 29 -19.37 -15.24 6.30
CA ASN A 29 -19.81 -13.85 6.27
C ASN A 29 -18.88 -12.91 7.06
N PHE A 30 -18.36 -13.40 8.21
CA PHE A 30 -17.40 -12.62 9.00
C PHE A 30 -16.09 -12.42 8.23
N MET A 31 -15.55 -13.48 7.63
CA MET A 31 -14.27 -13.40 6.90
C MET A 31 -14.34 -12.52 5.67
N GLU A 32 -15.47 -12.51 4.94
CA GLU A 32 -15.70 -11.63 3.79
C GLU A 32 -15.70 -10.15 4.14
N GLN A 33 -16.12 -9.81 5.37
CA GLN A 33 -16.21 -8.45 5.87
C GLN A 33 -15.07 -8.06 6.81
N PHE A 34 -14.21 -9.01 7.16
CA PHE A 34 -13.14 -8.80 8.16
C PHE A 34 -12.19 -7.68 7.78
N ALA A 35 -11.87 -7.55 6.49
CA ALA A 35 -10.97 -6.51 6.01
C ALA A 35 -11.46 -5.09 6.34
N SER A 36 -12.78 -4.86 6.33
CA SER A 36 -13.37 -3.57 6.70
C SER A 36 -13.04 -3.15 8.13
N LEU A 37 -12.95 -4.13 9.05
CA LEU A 37 -12.65 -3.88 10.47
C LEU A 37 -11.18 -3.51 10.72
N THR A 38 -10.32 -3.76 9.75
CA THR A 38 -8.87 -3.45 9.81
C THR A 38 -8.50 -2.16 9.11
N LEU A 39 -9.47 -1.50 8.47
CA LEU A 39 -9.26 -0.18 7.87
C LEU A 39 -8.98 0.87 8.94
N GLY A 40 -8.30 1.94 8.54
CA GLY A 40 -8.09 3.13 9.34
C GLY A 40 -8.47 4.38 8.54
N SER A 41 -8.52 5.51 9.23
CA SER A 41 -8.80 6.80 8.60
C SER A 41 -7.57 7.70 8.69
N ALA A 42 -7.16 8.25 7.55
CA ALA A 42 -6.05 9.19 7.48
C ALA A 42 -6.07 10.00 6.19
N ALA A 43 -5.27 11.04 6.13
CA ALA A 43 -5.04 11.81 4.94
C ALA A 43 -3.57 12.21 4.83
N ALA A 44 -3.08 12.30 3.61
CA ALA A 44 -1.76 12.80 3.30
C ALA A 44 -1.78 13.63 2.02
N ALA A 45 -0.82 14.53 1.89
CA ALA A 45 -0.64 15.31 0.68
C ALA A 45 0.85 15.46 0.36
N ALA A 46 1.16 15.43 -0.93
CA ALA A 46 2.50 15.72 -1.44
C ALA A 46 2.45 16.90 -2.42
N VAL A 47 3.46 17.73 -2.39
CA VAL A 47 3.66 18.78 -3.39
C VAL A 47 4.67 18.24 -4.41
N VAL A 48 4.26 18.19 -5.67
CA VAL A 48 5.11 17.75 -6.77
C VAL A 48 5.42 18.93 -7.68
N GLY A 49 6.68 19.18 -7.92
CA GLY A 49 7.17 20.25 -8.76
C GLY A 49 8.26 19.76 -9.72
N ARG A 50 8.76 20.68 -10.52
CA ARG A 50 9.92 20.39 -11.36
C ARG A 50 11.17 20.52 -10.51
N ILE A 51 12.10 19.60 -10.68
CA ILE A 51 13.34 19.59 -9.87
C ILE A 51 14.17 20.86 -10.11
N GLU A 52 14.10 21.44 -11.31
CA GLU A 52 14.82 22.67 -11.62
C GLU A 52 14.31 23.89 -10.82
N ASP A 53 13.04 23.85 -10.39
CA ASP A 53 12.42 24.91 -9.57
C ASP A 53 12.63 24.65 -8.06
N HIS A 54 12.99 23.40 -7.68
CA HIS A 54 13.11 22.93 -6.28
C HIS A 54 14.33 22.01 -6.13
N PRO A 55 15.55 22.52 -6.29
CA PRO A 55 16.77 21.69 -6.31
C PRO A 55 17.06 20.97 -4.98
N ASP A 56 16.51 21.44 -3.87
CA ASP A 56 16.67 20.85 -2.54
C ASP A 56 15.53 19.86 -2.18
N ALA A 57 14.64 19.55 -3.14
CA ALA A 57 13.55 18.61 -2.90
C ALA A 57 13.98 17.18 -3.24
N HIS A 58 13.37 16.20 -2.56
CA HIS A 58 13.55 14.79 -2.88
C HIS A 58 13.07 14.50 -4.30
N ARG A 59 13.79 13.64 -4.99
CA ARG A 59 13.62 13.45 -6.43
C ARG A 59 12.93 12.13 -6.75
N ILE A 60 11.80 12.18 -7.47
CA ILE A 60 11.25 10.98 -8.11
C ILE A 60 12.13 10.66 -9.32
N VAL A 61 12.87 9.53 -9.26
CA VAL A 61 13.87 9.16 -10.26
C VAL A 61 13.25 8.36 -11.37
N ARG A 62 12.48 7.31 -11.01
CA ARG A 62 11.89 6.36 -11.97
C ARG A 62 10.76 5.57 -11.33
N GLY A 63 10.08 4.76 -12.12
CA GLY A 63 9.04 3.89 -11.61
C GLY A 63 8.55 2.90 -12.66
N ILE A 64 7.79 1.92 -12.20
CA ILE A 64 7.13 0.91 -13.01
C ILE A 64 5.70 0.70 -12.52
N THR A 65 4.79 0.38 -13.42
CA THR A 65 3.38 0.10 -13.07
C THR A 65 2.88 -1.14 -13.78
N ARG A 66 1.94 -1.85 -13.15
CA ARG A 66 1.19 -2.97 -13.76
C ARG A 66 -0.27 -2.89 -13.38
N ALA A 67 -1.13 -3.39 -14.24
CA ALA A 67 -2.57 -3.50 -13.99
C ALA A 67 -3.02 -4.93 -14.26
N GLY A 68 -3.70 -5.53 -13.28
CA GLY A 68 -4.34 -6.85 -13.34
C GLY A 68 -5.86 -6.68 -13.27
N THR A 69 -6.47 -6.11 -14.31
CA THR A 69 -7.89 -5.73 -14.33
C THR A 69 -8.86 -6.89 -14.25
N ASP A 70 -8.42 -8.11 -14.56
CA ASP A 70 -9.23 -9.33 -14.41
C ASP A 70 -9.57 -9.63 -12.95
N HIS A 71 -8.82 -9.05 -11.99
CA HIS A 71 -8.99 -9.21 -10.55
C HIS A 71 -9.85 -8.11 -9.89
N HIS A 72 -10.55 -7.28 -10.67
CA HIS A 72 -11.33 -6.12 -10.18
C HIS A 72 -12.42 -6.47 -9.17
N GLY A 73 -12.89 -7.71 -9.13
CA GLY A 73 -13.94 -8.18 -8.22
C GLY A 73 -13.44 -8.67 -6.85
N LEU A 74 -12.12 -8.74 -6.61
CA LEU A 74 -11.57 -9.30 -5.36
C LEU A 74 -11.76 -8.39 -4.15
N CYS A 75 -11.89 -7.09 -4.37
CA CYS A 75 -12.18 -6.12 -3.32
C CYS A 75 -13.12 -5.06 -3.90
N VAL A 76 -14.36 -5.12 -3.48
CA VAL A 76 -15.42 -4.21 -3.93
C VAL A 76 -16.25 -3.72 -2.73
N GLY A 77 -16.67 -2.48 -2.76
CA GLY A 77 -17.47 -1.92 -1.68
C GLY A 77 -17.99 -0.52 -1.96
N ASP A 78 -18.88 -0.11 -1.08
CA ASP A 78 -19.46 1.23 -1.02
C ASP A 78 -19.67 1.65 0.45
N HIS A 79 -20.51 2.67 0.68
CA HIS A 79 -20.83 3.15 2.03
C HIS A 79 -21.66 2.18 2.88
N HIS A 80 -22.19 1.10 2.29
CA HIS A 80 -23.05 0.12 2.94
C HIS A 80 -22.31 -1.18 3.30
N GLY A 81 -21.11 -1.35 2.82
CA GLY A 81 -20.28 -2.50 3.12
C GLY A 81 -19.18 -2.76 2.12
N MET A 82 -18.26 -3.62 2.48
CA MET A 82 -17.15 -4.05 1.64
C MET A 82 -17.08 -5.57 1.65
N TYR A 83 -16.90 -6.14 0.48
CA TYR A 83 -16.56 -7.55 0.26
C TYR A 83 -15.10 -7.66 -0.15
N THR A 84 -14.37 -8.57 0.49
CA THR A 84 -12.97 -8.82 0.15
C THR A 84 -12.68 -10.32 0.20
N ASP A 85 -12.28 -10.89 -0.92
CA ASP A 85 -11.59 -12.17 -0.93
C ASP A 85 -10.12 -11.95 -0.55
N SER A 86 -9.87 -11.91 0.75
CA SER A 86 -8.54 -11.58 1.28
C SER A 86 -7.46 -12.59 0.87
N THR A 87 -7.84 -13.86 0.64
CA THR A 87 -6.89 -14.91 0.23
C THR A 87 -6.47 -14.73 -1.23
N ALA A 88 -7.45 -14.56 -2.11
CA ALA A 88 -7.17 -14.32 -3.52
C ALA A 88 -6.47 -12.96 -3.71
N LEU A 89 -6.90 -11.93 -2.97
CA LEU A 89 -6.30 -10.59 -3.03
C LEU A 89 -4.81 -10.60 -2.64
N LEU A 90 -4.44 -11.34 -1.58
CA LEU A 90 -3.04 -11.51 -1.20
C LEU A 90 -2.25 -12.23 -2.29
N LYS A 91 -2.77 -13.37 -2.78
CA LYS A 91 -2.09 -14.21 -3.77
C LYS A 91 -1.89 -13.45 -5.08
N ASP A 92 -3.00 -12.97 -5.67
CA ASP A 92 -2.97 -12.37 -7.01
C ASP A 92 -2.33 -10.96 -6.98
N GLY A 93 -2.47 -10.25 -5.85
CA GLY A 93 -1.78 -8.99 -5.59
C GLY A 93 -0.26 -9.17 -5.50
N LEU A 94 0.20 -10.20 -4.77
CA LEU A 94 1.62 -10.54 -4.70
C LEU A 94 2.19 -10.94 -6.06
N GLU A 95 1.46 -11.78 -6.82
CA GLU A 95 1.85 -12.17 -8.18
C GLU A 95 2.04 -10.93 -9.07
N LEU A 96 1.08 -10.01 -9.08
CA LEU A 96 1.17 -8.77 -9.85
C LEU A 96 2.35 -7.88 -9.42
N VAL A 97 2.60 -7.77 -8.12
CA VAL A 97 3.76 -7.04 -7.57
C VAL A 97 5.06 -7.67 -8.02
N MET A 98 5.16 -9.00 -7.92
CA MET A 98 6.40 -9.72 -8.30
C MET A 98 6.64 -9.71 -9.81
N ASP A 99 5.61 -9.75 -10.62
CA ASP A 99 5.74 -9.57 -12.08
C ASP A 99 6.33 -8.18 -12.39
N ALA A 100 5.86 -7.13 -11.72
CA ALA A 100 6.43 -5.79 -11.87
C ALA A 100 7.87 -5.72 -11.35
N TRP A 101 8.15 -6.35 -10.20
CA TRP A 101 9.48 -6.38 -9.58
C TRP A 101 10.53 -7.08 -10.45
N HIS A 102 10.18 -8.21 -11.06
CA HIS A 102 11.08 -8.96 -11.95
C HIS A 102 11.38 -8.24 -13.25
N ASP A 103 10.49 -7.34 -13.69
CA ASP A 103 10.71 -6.51 -14.88
C ASP A 103 11.54 -5.24 -14.61
N VAL A 104 11.92 -5.01 -13.33
CA VAL A 104 12.81 -3.89 -12.98
C VAL A 104 14.19 -4.15 -13.57
N PRO A 105 14.75 -3.21 -14.36
CA PRO A 105 16.10 -3.33 -14.88
C PRO A 105 17.13 -3.49 -13.76
N ALA A 106 18.05 -4.44 -13.91
CA ALA A 106 19.06 -4.74 -12.87
C ALA A 106 19.93 -3.53 -12.53
N GLU A 107 20.17 -2.64 -13.47
CA GLU A 107 20.93 -1.40 -13.28
C GLU A 107 20.22 -0.37 -12.36
N TRP A 108 18.94 -0.58 -12.04
CA TRP A 108 18.25 0.24 -11.03
C TRP A 108 18.66 -0.11 -9.60
N ALA A 109 19.22 -1.29 -9.38
CA ALA A 109 19.71 -1.77 -8.09
C ALA A 109 18.70 -1.67 -6.93
N TRP A 110 17.40 -1.74 -7.22
CA TRP A 110 16.35 -1.61 -6.21
C TRP A 110 16.48 -2.55 -5.00
N PRO A 111 16.95 -3.81 -5.14
CA PRO A 111 17.15 -4.67 -3.96
C PRO A 111 18.14 -4.11 -2.93
N GLU A 112 18.98 -3.16 -3.33
CA GLU A 112 20.00 -2.52 -2.48
C GLU A 112 19.49 -1.22 -1.82
N ALA A 113 18.26 -0.76 -2.15
CA ALA A 113 17.70 0.48 -1.60
C ALA A 113 17.69 0.52 -0.07
N ASP A 114 17.85 1.71 0.49
CA ASP A 114 17.98 1.93 1.93
C ASP A 114 16.65 1.70 2.67
N ARG A 115 15.52 2.00 2.01
CA ARG A 115 14.17 1.78 2.56
C ARG A 115 13.18 1.32 1.49
N PHE A 116 12.23 0.48 1.94
CA PHE A 116 11.09 0.02 1.15
C PHE A 116 9.80 0.44 1.82
N ILE A 117 9.11 1.41 1.26
CA ILE A 117 7.82 1.87 1.76
C ILE A 117 6.72 1.10 1.05
N THR A 118 6.17 0.08 1.72
CA THR A 118 5.13 -0.78 1.15
C THR A 118 3.74 -0.29 1.49
N HIS A 119 2.75 -0.68 0.69
CA HIS A 119 1.34 -0.50 1.06
C HIS A 119 1.04 -1.25 2.36
N GLN A 120 0.39 -0.58 3.32
CA GLN A 120 0.21 -1.02 4.69
C GLN A 120 -1.11 -1.78 4.87
N VAL A 121 -1.07 -3.10 4.81
CA VAL A 121 -2.26 -3.97 4.99
C VAL A 121 -2.15 -4.81 6.27
N SER A 122 -1.16 -5.68 6.37
CA SER A 122 -0.92 -6.54 7.53
C SER A 122 0.50 -7.11 7.52
N GLN A 123 0.91 -7.70 8.64
CA GLN A 123 2.21 -8.38 8.74
C GLN A 123 2.37 -9.45 7.66
N MET A 124 1.34 -10.24 7.40
CA MET A 124 1.39 -11.30 6.39
C MET A 124 1.70 -10.76 4.98
N HIS A 125 1.13 -9.62 4.60
CA HIS A 125 1.42 -8.97 3.31
C HIS A 125 2.86 -8.45 3.25
N THR A 126 3.33 -7.83 4.34
CA THR A 126 4.70 -7.31 4.45
C THR A 126 5.71 -8.46 4.36
N ASP A 127 5.50 -9.54 5.11
CA ASP A 127 6.38 -10.71 5.11
C ASP A 127 6.41 -11.38 3.73
N ALA A 128 5.25 -11.51 3.07
CA ALA A 128 5.15 -12.10 1.74
C ALA A 128 5.94 -11.31 0.69
N ILE A 129 5.87 -9.98 0.73
CA ILE A 129 6.67 -9.11 -0.15
C ILE A 129 8.16 -9.25 0.17
N ALA A 130 8.54 -9.16 1.46
CA ALA A 130 9.93 -9.27 1.89
C ALA A 130 10.57 -10.60 1.46
N GLU A 131 9.86 -11.71 1.67
CA GLU A 131 10.32 -13.04 1.29
C GLU A 131 10.45 -13.20 -0.23
N SER A 132 9.40 -12.80 -0.99
CA SER A 132 9.36 -12.99 -2.44
C SER A 132 10.36 -12.12 -3.18
N ALA A 133 10.61 -10.90 -2.71
CA ALA A 133 11.56 -9.97 -3.30
C ALA A 133 12.97 -10.06 -2.68
N HIS A 134 13.17 -10.97 -1.70
CA HIS A 134 14.42 -11.16 -0.96
C HIS A 134 14.92 -9.88 -0.27
N LEU A 135 14.00 -9.10 0.31
CA LEU A 135 14.31 -7.85 0.99
C LEU A 135 14.59 -8.08 2.48
N ASP A 136 15.47 -7.28 3.04
CA ASP A 136 15.68 -7.23 4.49
C ASP A 136 14.45 -6.61 5.18
N PRO A 137 13.73 -7.34 6.04
CA PRO A 137 12.57 -6.81 6.75
C PRO A 137 12.88 -5.56 7.61
N ALA A 138 14.14 -5.40 8.06
CA ALA A 138 14.56 -4.22 8.82
C ALA A 138 14.50 -2.92 8.00
N ARG A 139 14.48 -3.02 6.67
CA ARG A 139 14.34 -1.89 5.76
C ARG A 139 12.88 -1.60 5.36
N ILE A 140 11.90 -2.35 5.91
CA ILE A 140 10.47 -2.22 5.59
C ILE A 140 9.73 -1.72 6.83
N PRO A 141 9.58 -0.41 7.02
CA PRO A 141 8.83 0.14 8.13
C PRO A 141 7.34 -0.19 8.04
N THR A 142 6.69 -0.32 9.19
CA THR A 142 5.28 -0.63 9.27
C THR A 142 4.51 0.40 10.09
N THR A 143 3.34 0.80 9.58
CA THR A 143 2.43 1.73 10.26
C THR A 143 1.05 1.11 10.53
N PHE A 144 0.70 0.01 9.84
CA PHE A 144 -0.58 -0.68 10.03
C PHE A 144 -0.83 -1.15 11.49
N PRO A 145 0.17 -1.48 12.35
CA PRO A 145 -0.13 -1.87 13.72
C PRO A 145 -0.79 -0.78 14.54
N THR A 146 -0.59 0.48 14.17
CA THR A 146 -1.12 1.64 14.90
C THR A 146 -2.20 2.42 14.13
N LEU A 147 -2.19 2.37 12.81
CA LEU A 147 -3.11 3.12 11.95
C LEU A 147 -4.14 2.25 11.24
N GLY A 148 -3.91 0.93 11.18
CA GLY A 148 -4.66 0.05 10.28
C GLY A 148 -4.28 0.27 8.82
N ASN A 149 -5.06 -0.30 7.91
CA ASN A 149 -4.95 -0.01 6.49
C ASN A 149 -5.68 1.32 6.19
N VAL A 150 -4.91 2.36 5.97
CA VAL A 150 -5.43 3.71 5.67
C VAL A 150 -5.48 3.98 4.17
N GLY A 151 -5.70 2.93 3.37
CA GLY A 151 -5.89 3.03 1.94
C GLY A 151 -4.77 3.78 1.22
N PRO A 152 -5.11 4.73 0.33
CA PRO A 152 -4.11 5.46 -0.46
C PRO A 152 -3.20 6.38 0.37
N ALA A 153 -3.54 6.68 1.61
CA ALA A 153 -2.68 7.45 2.52
C ALA A 153 -1.57 6.61 3.16
N SER A 154 -1.59 5.27 3.02
CA SER A 154 -0.62 4.35 3.66
C SER A 154 0.82 4.66 3.29
N LEU A 155 1.12 4.74 1.99
CA LEU A 155 2.48 5.01 1.50
C LEU A 155 3.01 6.37 1.96
N PRO A 156 2.34 7.49 1.68
CA PRO A 156 2.87 8.80 2.04
C PRO A 156 2.99 9.01 3.56
N ILE A 157 2.09 8.44 4.38
CA ILE A 157 2.21 8.51 5.84
C ILE A 157 3.40 7.70 6.34
N THR A 158 3.62 6.49 5.80
CA THR A 158 4.76 5.67 6.20
C THR A 158 6.07 6.35 5.81
N LEU A 159 6.14 6.92 4.61
CA LEU A 159 7.30 7.70 4.16
C LEU A 159 7.58 8.88 5.11
N VAL A 160 6.56 9.68 5.43
CA VAL A 160 6.72 10.82 6.37
C VAL A 160 7.21 10.38 7.74
N ARG A 161 6.81 9.20 8.22
CA ARG A 161 7.29 8.68 9.52
C ARG A 161 8.73 8.20 9.50
N GLU A 162 9.27 7.90 8.32
CA GLU A 162 10.68 7.50 8.15
C GLU A 162 11.61 8.68 7.87
N MET A 163 11.08 9.89 7.62
CA MET A 163 11.88 11.07 7.23
C MET A 163 13.09 11.33 8.14
N ASP A 164 12.90 11.19 9.46
CA ASP A 164 13.95 11.45 10.43
C ASP A 164 15.05 10.36 10.46
N ALA A 165 14.79 9.22 9.82
CA ALA A 165 15.72 8.08 9.74
C ALA A 165 16.42 7.99 8.38
N LEU A 166 16.05 8.84 7.42
CA LEU A 166 16.63 8.90 6.09
C LEU A 166 17.69 10.00 6.03
N GLU A 167 18.75 9.73 5.27
CA GLU A 167 19.86 10.65 5.05
C GLU A 167 19.89 11.12 3.58
N ASP A 168 20.50 12.29 3.33
CA ASP A 168 20.68 12.80 1.97
C ASP A 168 21.40 11.80 1.08
N GLY A 169 20.80 11.42 -0.03
CA GLY A 169 21.32 10.44 -0.97
C GLY A 169 20.82 9.02 -0.76
N ASP A 170 20.03 8.75 0.29
CA ASP A 170 19.36 7.46 0.46
C ASP A 170 18.41 7.17 -0.71
N THR A 171 18.33 5.90 -1.10
CA THR A 171 17.38 5.42 -2.09
C THR A 171 16.17 4.81 -1.39
N VAL A 172 14.99 5.36 -1.67
CA VAL A 172 13.72 4.88 -1.14
C VAL A 172 12.88 4.29 -2.28
N VAL A 173 12.48 3.02 -2.16
CA VAL A 173 11.56 2.39 -3.11
C VAL A 173 10.18 2.25 -2.48
N CYS A 174 9.19 2.93 -3.07
CA CYS A 174 7.79 2.85 -2.68
C CYS A 174 7.08 1.77 -3.50
N LEU A 175 6.39 0.83 -2.84
CA LEU A 175 5.65 -0.27 -3.47
C LEU A 175 4.16 -0.16 -3.12
N GLY A 176 3.39 0.38 -4.05
CA GLY A 176 1.95 0.56 -3.93
C GLY A 176 1.17 -0.58 -4.57
N VAL A 177 0.11 -1.02 -3.89
CA VAL A 177 -0.90 -1.94 -4.43
C VAL A 177 -2.27 -1.37 -4.14
N GLY A 178 -3.16 -1.44 -5.11
CA GLY A 178 -4.54 -0.98 -4.97
C GLY A 178 -5.53 -1.92 -5.63
N SER A 179 -6.79 -1.73 -5.27
CA SER A 179 -7.90 -2.45 -5.91
C SER A 179 -7.88 -2.23 -7.41
N GLY A 180 -8.26 -3.26 -8.14
CA GLY A 180 -8.32 -3.12 -9.57
C GLY A 180 -7.84 -4.32 -10.39
N LEU A 181 -6.79 -5.15 -10.05
CA LEU A 181 -5.64 -4.78 -9.21
C LEU A 181 -4.69 -3.86 -9.96
N ASN A 182 -4.02 -3.02 -9.23
CA ASN A 182 -2.94 -2.21 -9.80
C ASN A 182 -1.75 -2.23 -8.85
N THR A 183 -0.54 -2.18 -9.39
CA THR A 183 0.67 -1.88 -8.63
C THR A 183 1.44 -0.73 -9.29
N ALA A 184 2.03 0.09 -8.46
CA ALA A 184 2.96 1.13 -8.88
C ALA A 184 4.15 1.14 -7.92
N MET A 185 5.34 1.14 -8.49
CA MET A 185 6.59 1.25 -7.75
C MET A 185 7.33 2.49 -8.19
N LEU A 186 7.86 3.24 -7.24
CA LEU A 186 8.57 4.49 -7.47
C LEU A 186 9.88 4.47 -6.69
N GLU A 187 10.95 4.96 -7.32
CA GLU A 187 12.22 5.26 -6.67
C GLU A 187 12.28 6.75 -6.37
N ILE A 188 12.64 7.06 -5.13
CA ILE A 188 12.87 8.42 -4.64
C ILE A 188 14.32 8.49 -4.17
N GLU A 189 15.05 9.45 -4.67
CA GLU A 189 16.33 9.90 -4.12
C GLU A 189 16.01 10.92 -3.02
N TRP A 190 16.44 10.58 -1.80
CA TRP A 190 16.14 11.34 -0.59
C TRP A 190 17.05 12.53 -0.38
#